data_f7c8ad01403f3b895d48ebd041e99875
#
_entry.id   f7c8ad01403f3b895d48ebd041e99875
#
_cell.length_a   1.000
_cell.length_b   1.000
_cell.length_c   1.000
_cell.angle_alpha   90.00
_cell.angle_beta   90.00
_cell.angle_gamma   90.00
#
_symmetry.space_group_name_H-M   'P 1'
#
loop_
_entity.id
_entity.type
_entity.pdbx_description
1 polymer ?
#
loop_
_entity_poly.entity_id
_entity_poly.type
_entity_poly.pdbx_seq_one_letter_code
_entity_poly.pdbx_strand_id
1 'polypeptide(L)'
;MERALFLGEIPSIWLQERLYSFARLGPLEFYTMAVYLSYFFVPHIVAFGLWKWDRPRFKSYVFAFMITLYAALLVSAVLPTAPPWMADQLGYIPHVYQVVPDIFGQVTPGTYENVYEIAGANPVAAMPSLHVAVPFVMAFALWKYNWLRWFGVGYAMSMRFAVVYLGEHYAVDGFAGLGLAAAAWAGVRAYLARREASGEKGATEDLSVAGAAPGESPRIGEAAAPVTGR
;
A
#
# COMPACT_ATOMS: atom_id res chain seq x y z
N MET A 1 -23.10 3.21 9.31
CA MET A 1 -22.09 4.07 8.68
C MET A 1 -22.28 4.10 7.16
N GLU A 2 -22.23 2.97 6.46
CA GLU A 2 -22.41 2.85 5.01
C GLU A 2 -23.70 3.55 4.52
N ARG A 3 -24.86 3.17 5.04
CA ARG A 3 -26.17 3.78 4.70
C ARG A 3 -26.24 5.30 4.91
N ALA A 4 -25.53 5.83 5.92
CA ALA A 4 -25.50 7.26 6.17
C ALA A 4 -24.70 8.04 5.11
N LEU A 5 -23.66 7.43 4.54
CA LEU A 5 -22.84 8.04 3.49
C LEU A 5 -23.45 7.89 2.09
N PHE A 6 -24.24 6.85 1.86
CA PHE A 6 -24.81 6.51 0.56
C PHE A 6 -26.34 6.63 0.53
N LEU A 7 -26.91 7.61 1.23
CA LEU A 7 -28.33 7.98 1.19
C LEU A 7 -29.31 6.83 1.51
N GLY A 8 -28.90 5.93 2.41
CA GLY A 8 -29.67 4.77 2.81
C GLY A 8 -29.29 3.47 2.09
N GLU A 9 -28.57 3.54 0.99
CA GLU A 9 -28.14 2.40 0.21
C GLU A 9 -26.85 1.77 0.75
N ILE A 10 -26.61 0.51 0.40
CA ILE A 10 -25.36 -0.21 0.59
C ILE A 10 -24.79 -0.49 -0.80
N PRO A 11 -23.64 0.12 -1.19
CA PRO A 11 -23.09 0.01 -2.55
C PRO A 11 -22.89 -1.43 -3.03
N SER A 12 -22.48 -2.37 -2.16
CA SER A 12 -22.34 -3.77 -2.53
C SER A 12 -23.67 -4.38 -2.97
N ILE A 13 -24.76 -4.13 -2.23
CA ILE A 13 -26.11 -4.60 -2.57
C ILE A 13 -26.54 -3.95 -3.88
N TRP A 14 -26.44 -2.63 -3.97
CA TRP A 14 -26.88 -1.86 -5.14
C TRP A 14 -26.16 -2.31 -6.43
N LEU A 15 -24.88 -2.66 -6.35
CA LEU A 15 -24.12 -3.19 -7.49
C LEU A 15 -24.55 -4.60 -7.85
N GLN A 16 -24.66 -5.48 -6.85
CA GLN A 16 -25.00 -6.88 -7.08
C GLN A 16 -26.41 -7.06 -7.61
N GLU A 17 -27.41 -6.35 -7.10
CA GLU A 17 -28.79 -6.40 -7.61
C GLU A 17 -28.89 -6.04 -9.10
N ARG A 18 -27.98 -5.21 -9.62
CA ARG A 18 -28.02 -4.73 -11.00
C ARG A 18 -27.09 -5.47 -11.94
N LEU A 19 -26.00 -6.00 -11.45
CA LEU A 19 -24.91 -6.49 -12.27
C LEU A 19 -24.60 -7.97 -12.05
N TYR A 20 -24.98 -8.54 -10.90
CA TYR A 20 -24.65 -9.92 -10.58
C TYR A 20 -25.80 -10.87 -10.85
N SER A 21 -25.48 -12.04 -11.42
CA SER A 21 -26.43 -13.15 -11.58
C SER A 21 -25.76 -14.46 -11.19
N PHE A 22 -26.23 -15.07 -10.12
CA PHE A 22 -25.72 -16.36 -9.66
C PHE A 22 -25.82 -17.48 -10.72
N ALA A 23 -26.85 -17.43 -11.55
CA ALA A 23 -27.10 -18.44 -12.58
C ALA A 23 -26.09 -18.36 -13.76
N ARG A 24 -25.42 -17.24 -13.94
CA ARG A 24 -24.54 -17.01 -15.11
C ARG A 24 -23.41 -16.05 -14.79
N LEU A 25 -22.21 -16.59 -14.62
CA LEU A 25 -21.00 -15.78 -14.54
C LEU A 25 -20.70 -15.14 -15.90
N GLY A 26 -20.45 -13.84 -15.87
CA GLY A 26 -20.13 -13.04 -17.05
C GLY A 26 -18.68 -12.48 -17.03
N PRO A 27 -18.33 -11.67 -18.01
CA PRO A 27 -17.01 -11.05 -18.09
C PRO A 27 -16.67 -10.17 -16.89
N LEU A 28 -17.67 -9.58 -16.21
CA LEU A 28 -17.46 -8.70 -15.06
C LEU A 28 -16.97 -9.48 -13.84
N GLU A 29 -17.53 -10.67 -13.57
CA GLU A 29 -17.11 -11.55 -12.48
C GLU A 29 -15.65 -11.99 -12.68
N PHE A 30 -15.30 -12.42 -13.89
CA PHE A 30 -13.93 -12.80 -14.22
C PHE A 30 -12.95 -11.62 -14.15
N TYR A 31 -13.37 -10.44 -14.59
CA TYR A 31 -12.56 -9.22 -14.49
C TYR A 31 -12.31 -8.83 -13.03
N THR A 32 -13.36 -8.74 -12.21
CA THR A 32 -13.25 -8.36 -10.81
C THR A 32 -12.45 -9.37 -10.01
N MET A 33 -12.61 -10.66 -10.31
CA MET A 33 -11.83 -11.74 -9.73
C MET A 33 -10.34 -11.65 -10.11
N ALA A 34 -10.04 -11.43 -11.40
CA ALA A 34 -8.67 -11.26 -11.86
C ALA A 34 -7.98 -10.05 -11.20
N VAL A 35 -8.70 -8.93 -11.09
CA VAL A 35 -8.23 -7.75 -10.36
C VAL A 35 -7.99 -8.08 -8.89
N TYR A 36 -8.92 -8.74 -8.22
CA TYR A 36 -8.82 -9.14 -6.82
C TYR A 36 -7.59 -10.03 -6.57
N LEU A 37 -7.42 -11.10 -7.35
CA LEU A 37 -6.27 -12.01 -7.23
C LEU A 37 -4.95 -11.34 -7.59
N SER A 38 -4.95 -10.37 -8.50
CA SER A 38 -3.74 -9.63 -8.89
C SER A 38 -3.12 -8.83 -7.75
N TYR A 39 -3.88 -8.58 -6.66
CA TYR A 39 -3.38 -7.95 -5.44
C TYR A 39 -2.11 -8.63 -4.90
N PHE A 40 -2.03 -9.93 -4.99
CA PHE A 40 -0.89 -10.70 -4.49
C PHE A 40 0.37 -10.60 -5.37
N PHE A 41 0.27 -10.06 -6.56
CA PHE A 41 1.36 -10.03 -7.54
C PHE A 41 1.73 -8.60 -7.97
N VAL A 42 0.76 -7.79 -8.38
CA VAL A 42 1.02 -6.48 -8.99
C VAL A 42 1.81 -5.53 -8.09
N PRO A 43 1.52 -5.38 -6.78
CA PRO A 43 2.30 -4.53 -5.90
C PRO A 43 3.78 -4.97 -5.80
N HIS A 44 4.03 -6.28 -5.83
CA HIS A 44 5.39 -6.83 -5.76
C HIS A 44 6.16 -6.65 -7.07
N ILE A 45 5.48 -6.79 -8.22
CA ILE A 45 6.07 -6.49 -9.54
C ILE A 45 6.48 -5.02 -9.62
N VAL A 46 5.61 -4.11 -9.14
CA VAL A 46 5.93 -2.68 -9.07
C VAL A 46 7.09 -2.40 -8.12
N ALA A 47 7.12 -3.06 -6.95
CA ALA A 47 8.25 -2.98 -6.03
C ALA A 47 9.56 -3.38 -6.71
N PHE A 48 9.57 -4.51 -7.43
CA PHE A 48 10.73 -4.98 -8.17
C PHE A 48 11.16 -3.99 -9.26
N GLY A 49 10.22 -3.42 -10.01
CA GLY A 49 10.50 -2.38 -11.01
C GLY A 49 11.15 -1.15 -10.37
N LEU A 50 10.56 -0.61 -9.31
CA LEU A 50 11.13 0.53 -8.58
C LEU A 50 12.51 0.20 -7.99
N TRP A 51 12.72 -1.01 -7.50
CA TRP A 51 14.01 -1.47 -7.01
C TRP A 51 15.09 -1.44 -8.08
N LYS A 52 14.76 -1.75 -9.33
CA LYS A 52 15.70 -1.73 -10.45
C LYS A 52 16.00 -0.31 -10.94
N TRP A 53 14.98 0.57 -11.04
CA TRP A 53 15.08 1.82 -11.78
C TRP A 53 15.06 3.09 -10.91
N ASP A 54 14.46 3.05 -9.70
CA ASP A 54 14.38 4.20 -8.79
C ASP A 54 14.48 3.76 -7.32
N ARG A 55 15.70 3.51 -6.85
CA ARG A 55 15.99 3.05 -5.49
C ARG A 55 15.44 3.97 -4.38
N PRO A 56 15.52 5.29 -4.47
CA PRO A 56 14.91 6.18 -3.48
C PRO A 56 13.39 6.02 -3.41
N ARG A 57 12.74 5.90 -4.57
CA ARG A 57 11.30 5.69 -4.65
C ARG A 57 10.89 4.31 -4.15
N PHE A 58 11.67 3.29 -4.46
CA PHE A 58 11.50 1.94 -3.91
C PHE A 58 11.50 1.95 -2.39
N LYS A 59 12.50 2.62 -1.75
CA LYS A 59 12.54 2.73 -0.29
C LYS A 59 11.27 3.39 0.25
N SER A 60 10.85 4.53 -0.31
CA SER A 60 9.61 5.20 0.08
C SER A 60 8.38 4.30 -0.05
N TYR A 61 8.31 3.56 -1.16
CA TYR A 61 7.21 2.63 -1.44
C TYR A 61 7.15 1.50 -0.41
N VAL A 62 8.26 0.81 -0.18
CA VAL A 62 8.31 -0.33 0.75
C VAL A 62 8.02 0.11 2.19
N PHE A 63 8.58 1.23 2.65
CA PHE A 63 8.28 1.75 3.98
C PHE A 63 6.80 2.12 4.13
N ALA A 64 6.22 2.81 3.15
CA ALA A 64 4.79 3.14 3.18
C ALA A 64 3.91 1.89 3.12
N PHE A 65 4.28 0.90 2.31
CA PHE A 65 3.61 -0.40 2.23
C PHE A 65 3.62 -1.11 3.60
N MET A 66 4.78 -1.22 4.24
CA MET A 66 4.90 -1.88 5.55
C MET A 66 4.10 -1.14 6.64
N ILE A 67 4.20 0.19 6.70
CA ILE A 67 3.41 0.99 7.65
C ILE A 67 1.92 0.77 7.42
N THR A 68 1.47 0.79 6.16
CA THR A 68 0.07 0.55 5.81
C THR A 68 -0.39 -0.83 6.24
N LEU A 69 0.41 -1.88 5.98
CA LEU A 69 0.11 -3.25 6.37
C LEU A 69 -0.03 -3.39 7.90
N TYR A 70 0.99 -2.99 8.65
CA TYR A 70 0.98 -3.13 10.11
C TYR A 70 -0.06 -2.25 10.80
N ALA A 71 -0.27 -1.02 10.30
CA ALA A 71 -1.30 -0.15 10.84
C ALA A 71 -2.71 -0.70 10.56
N ALA A 72 -2.97 -1.26 9.38
CA ALA A 72 -4.24 -1.92 9.09
C ALA A 72 -4.46 -3.13 9.98
N LEU A 73 -3.47 -3.99 10.18
CA LEU A 73 -3.55 -5.13 11.10
C LEU A 73 -3.85 -4.68 12.53
N LEU A 74 -3.20 -3.62 13.01
CA LEU A 74 -3.44 -3.07 14.34
C LEU A 74 -4.87 -2.54 14.48
N VAL A 75 -5.35 -1.79 13.48
CA VAL A 75 -6.73 -1.27 13.47
C VAL A 75 -7.73 -2.42 13.46
N SER A 76 -7.55 -3.43 12.61
CA SER A 76 -8.43 -4.61 12.54
C SER A 76 -8.43 -5.43 13.84
N ALA A 77 -7.31 -5.48 14.57
CA ALA A 77 -7.23 -6.14 15.87
C ALA A 77 -8.01 -5.41 16.97
N VAL A 78 -8.08 -4.06 16.90
CA VAL A 78 -8.79 -3.23 17.88
C VAL A 78 -10.26 -3.04 17.49
N LEU A 79 -10.54 -2.98 16.18
CA LEU A 79 -11.88 -2.74 15.63
C LEU A 79 -12.23 -3.86 14.64
N PRO A 80 -12.53 -5.07 15.13
CA PRO A 80 -12.93 -6.16 14.25
C PRO A 80 -14.22 -5.78 13.50
N THR A 81 -14.20 -5.90 12.18
CA THR A 81 -15.27 -5.47 11.31
C THR A 81 -15.63 -6.59 10.34
N ALA A 82 -16.89 -7.04 10.38
CA ALA A 82 -17.40 -8.08 9.47
C ALA A 82 -17.57 -7.50 8.05
N PRO A 83 -17.16 -8.22 7.00
CA PRO A 83 -17.43 -7.85 5.62
C PRO A 83 -18.94 -7.94 5.28
N PRO A 84 -19.39 -7.35 4.15
CA PRO A 84 -20.80 -7.37 3.76
C PRO A 84 -21.40 -8.78 3.71
N TRP A 85 -20.74 -9.76 3.09
CA TRP A 85 -21.24 -11.14 3.01
C TRP A 85 -21.44 -11.78 4.39
N MET A 86 -20.56 -11.52 5.36
CA MET A 86 -20.71 -12.05 6.71
C MET A 86 -21.85 -11.32 7.47
N ALA A 87 -22.01 -10.02 7.27
CA ALA A 87 -23.08 -9.25 7.88
C ALA A 87 -24.47 -9.70 7.37
N ASP A 88 -24.58 -10.15 6.11
CA ASP A 88 -25.76 -10.82 5.57
C ASP A 88 -25.99 -12.16 6.27
N GLN A 89 -25.00 -13.03 6.34
CA GLN A 89 -25.12 -14.32 7.04
C GLN A 89 -25.56 -14.19 8.50
N LEU A 90 -25.15 -13.09 9.16
CA LEU A 90 -25.56 -12.76 10.52
C LEU A 90 -26.92 -12.04 10.62
N GLY A 91 -27.57 -11.76 9.50
CA GLY A 91 -28.90 -11.13 9.44
C GLY A 91 -28.92 -9.61 9.71
N TYR A 92 -27.78 -8.93 9.65
CA TYR A 92 -27.69 -7.49 9.89
C TYR A 92 -28.02 -6.62 8.68
N ILE A 93 -27.85 -7.16 7.47
CA ILE A 93 -28.14 -6.46 6.20
C ILE A 93 -28.92 -7.38 5.25
N PRO A 94 -29.60 -6.84 4.25
CA PRO A 94 -30.22 -7.64 3.19
C PRO A 94 -29.16 -8.37 2.36
N HIS A 95 -29.62 -9.31 1.57
CA HIS A 95 -28.85 -10.27 0.82
C HIS A 95 -27.64 -9.69 0.04
N VAL A 96 -26.43 -10.20 0.38
CA VAL A 96 -25.18 -9.93 -0.31
C VAL A 96 -24.49 -11.24 -0.64
N TYR A 97 -24.24 -11.48 -1.92
CA TYR A 97 -23.49 -12.65 -2.35
C TYR A 97 -21.99 -12.47 -2.05
N GLN A 98 -21.37 -13.54 -1.55
CA GLN A 98 -19.92 -13.66 -1.58
C GLN A 98 -19.52 -14.21 -2.95
N VAL A 99 -19.22 -13.34 -3.90
CA VAL A 99 -19.05 -13.71 -5.31
C VAL A 99 -17.78 -14.55 -5.55
N VAL A 100 -16.75 -14.39 -4.71
CA VAL A 100 -15.48 -15.12 -4.85
C VAL A 100 -15.68 -16.64 -4.78
N PRO A 101 -16.30 -17.22 -3.73
CA PRO A 101 -16.55 -18.67 -3.70
C PRO A 101 -17.50 -19.15 -4.79
N ASP A 102 -18.45 -18.31 -5.24
CA ASP A 102 -19.35 -18.66 -6.34
C ASP A 102 -18.60 -18.87 -7.65
N ILE A 103 -17.60 -18.02 -7.94
CA ILE A 103 -16.72 -18.16 -9.10
C ILE A 103 -15.87 -19.43 -8.97
N PHE A 104 -15.24 -19.63 -7.81
CA PHE A 104 -14.43 -20.84 -7.58
C PHE A 104 -15.29 -22.11 -7.66
N GLY A 105 -16.49 -22.10 -7.08
CA GLY A 105 -17.39 -23.24 -7.11
C GLY A 105 -17.80 -23.65 -8.52
N GLN A 106 -17.93 -22.70 -9.45
CA GLN A 106 -18.26 -22.99 -10.85
C GLN A 106 -17.03 -23.33 -11.71
N VAL A 107 -15.85 -22.79 -11.43
CA VAL A 107 -14.65 -22.97 -12.25
C VAL A 107 -13.76 -24.10 -11.72
N THR A 108 -13.56 -24.17 -10.41
CA THR A 108 -12.68 -25.14 -9.73
C THR A 108 -13.32 -25.61 -8.41
N PRO A 109 -14.35 -26.48 -8.46
CA PRO A 109 -15.04 -26.94 -7.27
C PRO A 109 -14.10 -27.49 -6.19
N GLY A 110 -14.32 -27.11 -4.93
CA GLY A 110 -13.55 -27.57 -3.76
C GLY A 110 -12.18 -26.87 -3.57
N THR A 111 -11.82 -25.93 -4.43
CA THR A 111 -10.52 -25.23 -4.30
C THR A 111 -10.60 -24.04 -3.35
N TYR A 112 -11.74 -23.36 -3.25
CA TYR A 112 -11.89 -22.15 -2.45
C TYR A 112 -11.67 -22.40 -0.97
N GLU A 113 -12.32 -23.40 -0.41
CA GLU A 113 -12.22 -23.76 1.00
C GLU A 113 -10.76 -24.05 1.39
N ASN A 114 -10.07 -24.83 0.58
CA ASN A 114 -8.66 -25.16 0.79
C ASN A 114 -7.76 -23.91 0.76
N VAL A 115 -7.96 -23.01 -0.22
CA VAL A 115 -7.17 -21.77 -0.35
C VAL A 115 -7.46 -20.82 0.81
N TYR A 116 -8.74 -20.69 1.22
CA TYR A 116 -9.14 -19.83 2.31
C TYR A 116 -8.57 -20.29 3.65
N GLU A 117 -8.61 -21.59 3.93
CA GLU A 117 -8.01 -22.20 5.12
C GLU A 117 -6.48 -22.04 5.15
N ILE A 118 -5.80 -22.32 4.03
CA ILE A 118 -4.33 -22.18 3.93
C ILE A 118 -3.91 -20.71 4.09
N ALA A 119 -4.68 -19.78 3.55
CA ALA A 119 -4.39 -18.35 3.65
C ALA A 119 -4.54 -17.83 5.09
N GLY A 120 -5.22 -18.54 5.97
CA GLY A 120 -5.45 -18.11 7.36
C GLY A 120 -6.14 -16.75 7.45
N ALA A 121 -7.03 -16.46 6.51
CA ALA A 121 -7.67 -15.17 6.40
C ALA A 121 -8.49 -14.84 7.65
N ASN A 122 -8.29 -13.65 8.21
CA ASN A 122 -9.12 -13.17 9.32
C ASN A 122 -10.44 -12.63 8.77
N PRO A 123 -11.57 -13.33 8.98
CA PRO A 123 -12.84 -12.94 8.39
C PRO A 123 -13.43 -11.64 8.94
N VAL A 124 -12.92 -11.13 10.06
CA VAL A 124 -13.39 -9.88 10.69
C VAL A 124 -12.39 -8.72 10.53
N ALA A 125 -11.56 -8.77 9.51
CA ALA A 125 -10.58 -7.72 9.20
C ALA A 125 -10.99 -6.86 7.98
N ALA A 126 -12.28 -6.54 7.84
CA ALA A 126 -12.75 -5.79 6.69
C ALA A 126 -12.27 -4.32 6.68
N MET A 127 -12.08 -3.68 7.84
CA MET A 127 -11.70 -2.27 7.93
C MET A 127 -10.36 -2.08 8.67
N PRO A 128 -9.43 -1.26 8.13
CA PRO A 128 -9.43 -0.64 6.79
C PRO A 128 -9.07 -1.65 5.70
N SER A 129 -9.62 -1.49 4.48
CA SER A 129 -9.33 -2.41 3.37
C SER A 129 -7.88 -2.32 2.89
N LEU A 130 -7.10 -3.39 3.10
CA LEU A 130 -5.76 -3.52 2.54
C LEU A 130 -5.76 -3.67 1.02
N HIS A 131 -6.79 -4.33 0.47
CA HIS A 131 -6.96 -4.44 -0.98
C HIS A 131 -7.12 -3.08 -1.66
N VAL A 132 -7.59 -2.07 -0.93
CA VAL A 132 -7.66 -0.69 -1.42
C VAL A 132 -6.39 0.09 -1.04
N ALA A 133 -5.94 -0.01 0.20
CA ALA A 133 -4.82 0.77 0.71
C ALA A 133 -3.52 0.53 -0.06
N VAL A 134 -3.14 -0.74 -0.29
CA VAL A 134 -1.88 -1.09 -0.97
C VAL A 134 -1.83 -0.60 -2.43
N PRO A 135 -2.86 -0.81 -3.27
CA PRO A 135 -2.93 -0.20 -4.59
C PRO A 135 -2.82 1.33 -4.59
N PHE A 136 -3.36 2.03 -3.58
CA PHE A 136 -3.19 3.48 -3.49
C PHE A 136 -1.78 3.89 -3.09
N VAL A 137 -1.10 3.17 -2.17
CA VAL A 137 0.34 3.38 -1.91
C VAL A 137 1.15 3.20 -3.19
N MET A 138 0.83 2.17 -3.98
CA MET A 138 1.44 1.94 -5.30
C MET A 138 1.16 3.11 -6.26
N ALA A 139 -0.08 3.59 -6.34
CA ALA A 139 -0.44 4.72 -7.18
C ALA A 139 0.33 6.00 -6.80
N PHE A 140 0.49 6.28 -5.49
CA PHE A 140 1.33 7.39 -5.01
C PHE A 140 2.80 7.21 -5.37
N ALA A 141 3.33 6.00 -5.30
CA ALA A 141 4.68 5.72 -5.73
C ALA A 141 4.87 5.91 -7.23
N LEU A 142 3.89 5.55 -8.05
CA LEU A 142 3.92 5.68 -9.50
C LEU A 142 3.58 7.10 -9.99
N TRP A 143 3.11 8.00 -9.14
CA TRP A 143 2.65 9.34 -9.51
C TRP A 143 3.70 10.18 -10.25
N LYS A 144 4.96 9.98 -9.95
CA LYS A 144 6.09 10.65 -10.60
C LYS A 144 6.20 10.31 -12.09
N TYR A 145 5.76 9.13 -12.50
CA TYR A 145 5.99 8.60 -13.83
C TYR A 145 4.78 8.84 -14.73
N ASN A 146 5.01 9.44 -15.87
CA ASN A 146 3.99 10.01 -16.77
C ASN A 146 2.78 9.09 -17.02
N TRP A 147 2.95 8.00 -17.75
CA TRP A 147 1.84 7.07 -18.03
C TRP A 147 1.55 6.08 -16.89
N LEU A 148 2.57 5.70 -16.09
CA LEU A 148 2.42 4.76 -14.98
C LEU A 148 1.53 5.30 -13.86
N ARG A 149 1.41 6.63 -13.69
CA ARG A 149 0.46 7.22 -12.74
C ARG A 149 -0.98 6.83 -13.05
N TRP A 150 -1.34 6.83 -14.33
CA TRP A 150 -2.70 6.47 -14.75
C TRP A 150 -2.96 4.97 -14.62
N PHE A 151 -1.95 4.13 -14.89
CA PHE A 151 -2.01 2.71 -14.55
C PHE A 151 -2.23 2.51 -13.04
N GLY A 152 -1.45 3.17 -12.19
CA GLY A 152 -1.58 3.07 -10.73
C GLY A 152 -2.95 3.49 -10.23
N VAL A 153 -3.48 4.63 -10.69
CA VAL A 153 -4.81 5.12 -10.33
C VAL A 153 -5.90 4.19 -10.86
N GLY A 154 -5.83 3.80 -12.13
CA GLY A 154 -6.79 2.91 -12.75
C GLY A 154 -6.86 1.56 -12.04
N TYR A 155 -5.70 0.98 -11.70
CA TYR A 155 -5.62 -0.26 -10.94
C TYR A 155 -6.21 -0.12 -9.53
N ALA A 156 -5.88 0.95 -8.80
CA ALA A 156 -6.43 1.18 -7.45
C ALA A 156 -7.95 1.38 -7.47
N MET A 157 -8.48 2.08 -8.48
CA MET A 157 -9.93 2.26 -8.64
C MET A 157 -10.61 0.96 -9.07
N SER A 158 -10.01 0.17 -9.95
CA SER A 158 -10.51 -1.16 -10.32
C SER A 158 -10.55 -2.11 -9.13
N MET A 159 -9.50 -2.13 -8.31
CA MET A 159 -9.47 -2.91 -7.08
C MET A 159 -10.56 -2.47 -6.10
N ARG A 160 -10.71 -1.16 -5.89
CA ARG A 160 -11.77 -0.61 -5.04
C ARG A 160 -13.17 -1.03 -5.51
N PHE A 161 -13.43 -0.97 -6.82
CA PHE A 161 -14.68 -1.45 -7.41
C PHE A 161 -14.84 -2.96 -7.19
N ALA A 162 -13.80 -3.75 -7.50
CA ALA A 162 -13.84 -5.20 -7.38
C ALA A 162 -14.20 -5.67 -5.98
N VAL A 163 -13.55 -5.16 -4.93
CA VAL A 163 -13.80 -5.63 -3.55
C VAL A 163 -15.21 -5.29 -3.04
N VAL A 164 -15.79 -4.18 -3.51
CA VAL A 164 -17.16 -3.79 -3.17
C VAL A 164 -18.17 -4.67 -3.93
N TYR A 165 -17.94 -4.88 -5.23
CA TYR A 165 -18.79 -5.73 -6.07
C TYR A 165 -18.76 -7.18 -5.63
N LEU A 166 -17.60 -7.73 -5.29
CA LEU A 166 -17.43 -9.10 -4.82
C LEU A 166 -18.01 -9.36 -3.42
N GLY A 167 -18.46 -8.31 -2.71
CA GLY A 167 -19.03 -8.41 -1.36
C GLY A 167 -18.00 -8.55 -0.24
N GLU A 168 -16.72 -8.40 -0.55
CA GLU A 168 -15.61 -8.57 0.41
C GLU A 168 -15.41 -7.34 1.32
N HIS A 169 -15.74 -6.14 0.84
CA HIS A 169 -15.58 -4.90 1.59
C HIS A 169 -16.76 -3.93 1.38
N TYR A 170 -17.06 -3.16 2.41
CA TYR A 170 -17.88 -1.96 2.26
C TYR A 170 -17.13 -0.85 1.50
N ALA A 171 -17.86 0.05 0.86
CA ALA A 171 -17.23 1.20 0.22
C ALA A 171 -16.52 2.11 1.25
N VAL A 172 -17.03 2.17 2.49
CA VAL A 172 -16.41 2.92 3.59
C VAL A 172 -15.05 2.35 4.00
N ASP A 173 -14.85 1.05 3.96
CA ASP A 173 -13.58 0.40 4.26
C ASP A 173 -12.50 0.84 3.28
N GLY A 174 -12.90 1.05 2.02
CA GLY A 174 -12.04 1.58 0.97
C GLY A 174 -11.64 3.03 1.21
N PHE A 175 -12.52 3.89 1.73
CA PHE A 175 -12.14 5.26 2.11
C PHE A 175 -11.16 5.27 3.28
N ALA A 176 -11.38 4.41 4.29
CA ALA A 176 -10.44 4.24 5.40
C ALA A 176 -9.07 3.75 4.89
N GLY A 177 -9.07 2.77 3.97
CA GLY A 177 -7.85 2.28 3.34
C GLY A 177 -7.09 3.34 2.55
N LEU A 178 -7.81 4.16 1.76
CA LEU A 178 -7.22 5.31 1.05
C LEU A 178 -6.61 6.32 2.03
N GLY A 179 -7.33 6.68 3.09
CA GLY A 179 -6.83 7.59 4.13
C GLY A 179 -5.56 7.08 4.80
N LEU A 180 -5.54 5.78 5.14
CA LEU A 180 -4.36 5.12 5.69
C LEU A 180 -3.18 5.14 4.71
N ALA A 181 -3.40 4.82 3.45
CA ALA A 181 -2.38 4.86 2.41
C ALA A 181 -1.79 6.26 2.22
N ALA A 182 -2.65 7.29 2.20
CA ALA A 182 -2.23 8.69 2.08
C ALA A 182 -1.41 9.14 3.29
N ALA A 183 -1.84 8.80 4.51
CA ALA A 183 -1.12 9.12 5.75
C ALA A 183 0.25 8.43 5.79
N ALA A 184 0.31 7.13 5.48
CA ALA A 184 1.56 6.37 5.44
C ALA A 184 2.53 6.93 4.41
N TRP A 185 2.05 7.21 3.20
CA TRP A 185 2.87 7.79 2.13
C TRP A 185 3.41 9.17 2.49
N ALA A 186 2.55 10.07 2.98
CA ALA A 186 2.94 11.42 3.39
C ALA A 186 3.94 11.39 4.57
N GLY A 187 3.68 10.55 5.58
CA GLY A 187 4.56 10.38 6.73
C GLY A 187 5.95 9.89 6.35
N VAL A 188 6.04 8.87 5.50
CA VAL A 188 7.34 8.36 5.00
C VAL A 188 8.08 9.43 4.21
N ARG A 189 7.39 10.13 3.32
CA ARG A 189 8.01 11.20 2.52
C ARG A 189 8.53 12.35 3.39
N ALA A 190 7.75 12.76 4.39
CA ALA A 190 8.17 13.80 5.33
C ALA A 190 9.37 13.34 6.19
N TYR A 191 9.37 12.10 6.66
CA TYR A 191 10.47 11.53 7.43
C TYR A 191 11.78 11.48 6.62
N LEU A 192 11.73 10.97 5.39
CA LEU A 192 12.92 10.87 4.53
C LEU A 192 13.47 12.26 4.17
N ALA A 193 12.61 13.22 3.84
CA ALA A 193 13.02 14.59 3.55
C ALA A 193 13.70 15.27 4.76
N ARG A 194 13.21 15.04 5.97
CA ARG A 194 13.85 15.55 7.20
C ARG A 194 15.22 14.92 7.42
N ARG A 195 15.38 13.63 7.16
CA ARG A 195 16.69 12.96 7.28
C ARG A 195 17.73 13.48 6.29
N GLU A 196 17.31 13.71 5.05
CA GLU A 196 18.17 14.29 4.01
C GLU A 196 18.66 15.69 4.44
N ALA A 197 17.74 16.57 4.87
CA ALA A 197 18.06 17.91 5.35
C ALA A 197 18.97 17.92 6.60
N SER A 198 18.81 16.95 7.50
CA SER A 198 19.69 16.81 8.69
C SER A 198 21.07 16.29 8.33
N GLY A 199 21.17 15.37 7.36
CA GLY A 199 22.44 14.86 6.86
C GLY A 199 23.27 15.92 6.13
N GLU A 200 22.62 16.78 5.34
CA GLU A 200 23.27 17.93 4.69
C GLU A 200 23.80 18.96 5.72
N LYS A 201 23.03 19.23 6.77
CA LYS A 201 23.47 20.14 7.84
C LYS A 201 24.70 19.60 8.58
N GLY A 202 24.70 18.32 8.93
CA GLY A 202 25.85 17.67 9.57
C GLY A 202 27.11 17.72 8.70
N ALA A 203 26.98 17.44 7.41
CA ALA A 203 28.10 17.49 6.47
C ALA A 203 28.68 18.92 6.27
N THR A 204 27.82 19.94 6.25
CA THR A 204 28.26 21.35 6.15
C THR A 204 28.91 21.85 7.44
N GLU A 205 28.44 21.38 8.60
CA GLU A 205 29.01 21.72 9.90
C GLU A 205 30.42 21.09 10.07
N ASP A 206 30.58 19.82 9.70
CA ASP A 206 31.88 19.14 9.70
C ASP A 206 32.90 19.81 8.77
N LEU A 207 32.46 20.25 7.58
CA LEU A 207 33.35 21.00 6.66
C LEU A 207 33.70 22.38 7.19
N SER A 208 32.82 23.05 7.90
CA SER A 208 33.10 24.36 8.52
C SER A 208 34.08 24.25 9.68
N VAL A 209 33.96 23.20 10.48
CA VAL A 209 34.90 22.91 11.58
C VAL A 209 36.28 22.50 11.06
N ALA A 210 36.32 21.68 10.00
CA ALA A 210 37.59 21.30 9.36
C ALA A 210 38.33 22.48 8.70
N GLY A 211 37.57 23.46 8.16
CA GLY A 211 38.14 24.70 7.57
C GLY A 211 38.58 25.75 8.60
N ALA A 212 38.16 25.63 9.86
CA ALA A 212 38.48 26.55 10.96
C ALA A 212 39.70 26.11 11.82
N ALA A 213 40.35 25.00 11.51
CA ALA A 213 41.57 24.59 12.19
C ALA A 213 42.67 25.62 11.91
N PRO A 214 43.27 26.26 12.95
CA PRO A 214 44.32 27.27 12.73
C PRO A 214 45.50 26.61 12.07
N GLY A 215 45.90 27.17 10.91
CA GLY A 215 47.07 26.72 10.18
C GLY A 215 48.30 26.76 11.08
N GLU A 216 48.82 25.61 11.44
CA GLU A 216 50.19 25.50 11.95
C GLU A 216 51.13 25.98 10.83
N SER A 217 51.63 27.19 10.97
CA SER A 217 52.76 27.68 10.17
C SER A 217 53.93 26.70 10.28
N PRO A 218 54.51 26.22 9.17
CA PRO A 218 55.75 25.45 9.26
C PRO A 218 56.83 26.36 9.84
N ARG A 219 57.33 26.01 11.03
CA ARG A 219 58.53 26.62 11.58
C ARG A 219 59.67 26.28 10.63
N ILE A 220 60.16 27.30 9.95
CA ILE A 220 61.43 27.24 9.26
C ILE A 220 62.56 27.19 10.35
N GLY A 221 62.96 25.97 10.69
CA GLY A 221 64.05 25.68 11.62
C GLY A 221 65.36 25.71 10.90
N GLU A 222 66.16 26.71 11.26
CA GLU A 222 67.55 26.74 11.50
C GLU A 222 68.55 25.89 10.65
N ALA A 223 69.30 26.61 9.94
CA ALA A 223 70.47 26.14 9.19
C ALA A 223 71.49 25.38 10.10
N ALA A 224 71.81 24.14 9.71
CA ALA A 224 73.01 23.47 10.23
C ALA A 224 74.20 23.77 9.35
N ALA A 225 75.28 24.22 10.01
CA ALA A 225 76.56 24.60 9.45
C ALA A 225 77.29 23.40 8.81
N PRO A 226 78.25 23.64 7.93
CA PRO A 226 79.04 22.62 7.24
C PRO A 226 80.13 22.02 8.11
N VAL A 227 80.19 20.70 8.19
CA VAL A 227 81.34 19.98 8.72
C VAL A 227 82.32 19.69 7.58
N THR A 228 83.44 20.42 7.65
CA THR A 228 84.68 20.12 6.90
C THR A 228 85.40 18.94 7.56
N GLY A 229 86.00 18.06 6.78
CA GLY A 229 87.10 17.31 7.26
C GLY A 229 87.30 15.87 6.80
N ARG A 230 88.14 15.76 5.79
CA ARG A 230 89.08 14.68 5.38
C ARG A 230 88.47 13.44 4.74
#